data_0c633a0e0ac119bd8bedc90d0eeec627
#
_entry.id   0c633a0e0ac119bd8bedc90d0eeec627
#
_cell.length_a   1.000
_cell.length_b   1.000
_cell.length_c   1.000
_cell.angle_alpha   90.00
_cell.angle_beta   90.00
_cell.angle_gamma   90.00
#
_symmetry.space_group_name_H-M   'P 1'
#
loop_
_entity.id
_entity.type
_entity.pdbx_description
1 polymer ?
#
loop_
_entity_poly.entity_id
_entity_poly.type
_entity_poly.pdbx_seq_one_letter_code
_entity_poly.pdbx_strand_id
1 'polypeptide(L)'
;MATVGQELAKQDSTKQTGYEYARCLLPMQTIKAFENYAYSMKPGELSMPVRTTLGYHIIKLHSRKPNPGMRRVAHILIPFQKDSVTRSDSETLALAEEVYQKIQGGADFGQLAEENSSDAASARKGGVLPWFGVGEMVEPFEKGAFALNTPGEVSKPVKTRFGYHIIKLLDKGGIPSFEEKKKSWSRVMAQGERNFEYYKAFDERLKKEYGYVFYPEAYAELVALCNDHFPSDKDFYEKAKDMNKTLIHLVDTDFPQSEFAYYIQRCPFSTKTYAGDFMQEVFDLFIRDIVTTTERKNLETKHPEFTHLMQEYRDGILLFNISNQKVWSKPAAEQPELEKAWLQELNKEYPVTINWKLLKKLKK
;
A
#
# COMPACT_ATOMS: atom_id res chain seq x y z
N MET A 1 -12.25 -8.65 -28.91
CA MET A 1 -12.45 -8.13 -27.54
C MET A 1 -12.52 -6.61 -27.50
N ALA A 2 -11.56 -5.88 -28.05
CA ALA A 2 -11.60 -4.41 -28.08
C ALA A 2 -12.90 -3.86 -28.69
N THR A 3 -13.29 -4.35 -29.85
CA THR A 3 -14.52 -3.96 -30.58
C THR A 3 -15.77 -4.27 -29.75
N VAL A 4 -15.85 -5.47 -29.17
CA VAL A 4 -16.99 -5.89 -28.34
C VAL A 4 -17.10 -5.04 -27.06
N GLY A 5 -15.98 -4.76 -26.38
CA GLY A 5 -15.97 -3.89 -25.20
C GLY A 5 -16.39 -2.46 -25.52
N GLN A 6 -15.95 -1.93 -26.66
CA GLN A 6 -16.36 -0.60 -27.12
C GLN A 6 -17.83 -0.52 -27.55
N GLU A 7 -18.36 -1.57 -28.15
CA GLU A 7 -19.77 -1.66 -28.54
C GLU A 7 -20.67 -1.76 -27.31
N LEU A 8 -20.31 -2.60 -26.32
CA LEU A 8 -21.04 -2.71 -25.06
C LEU A 8 -21.05 -1.39 -24.28
N ALA A 9 -19.94 -0.65 -24.25
CA ALA A 9 -19.85 0.66 -23.61
C ALA A 9 -20.74 1.72 -24.29
N LYS A 10 -21.03 1.56 -25.59
CA LYS A 10 -21.94 2.45 -26.33
C LYS A 10 -23.41 2.11 -26.08
N GLN A 11 -23.74 0.84 -25.81
CA GLN A 11 -25.13 0.36 -25.65
C GLN A 11 -25.74 0.73 -24.29
N ASP A 12 -24.94 0.90 -23.25
CA ASP A 12 -25.43 1.22 -21.92
C ASP A 12 -24.47 2.18 -21.20
N SER A 13 -24.78 3.46 -21.26
CA SER A 13 -24.00 4.52 -20.60
C SER A 13 -24.08 4.48 -19.07
N THR A 14 -24.98 3.68 -18.49
CA THR A 14 -25.09 3.51 -17.03
C THR A 14 -24.18 2.40 -16.49
N LYS A 15 -23.69 1.51 -17.37
CA LYS A 15 -22.76 0.44 -17.01
C LYS A 15 -21.33 0.83 -17.42
N GLN A 16 -20.45 0.85 -16.46
CA GLN A 16 -19.02 1.03 -16.72
C GLN A 16 -18.45 -0.24 -17.36
N THR A 17 -18.65 -0.40 -18.67
CA THR A 17 -18.00 -1.45 -19.46
C THR A 17 -16.86 -0.83 -20.24
N GLY A 18 -15.71 -1.49 -20.25
CA GLY A 18 -14.52 -0.97 -20.92
C GLY A 18 -13.61 -2.09 -21.41
N TYR A 19 -12.72 -1.74 -22.32
CA TYR A 19 -11.61 -2.58 -22.76
C TYR A 19 -10.30 -1.87 -22.46
N GLU A 20 -9.42 -2.55 -21.73
CA GLU A 20 -8.08 -2.06 -21.44
C GLU A 20 -7.05 -3.08 -21.91
N TYR A 21 -6.00 -2.61 -22.60
CA TYR A 21 -4.84 -3.39 -22.93
C TYR A 21 -3.74 -3.15 -21.91
N ALA A 22 -3.61 -4.06 -20.94
CA ALA A 22 -2.50 -4.05 -20.00
C ALA A 22 -1.24 -4.59 -20.69
N ARG A 23 -0.26 -3.73 -20.89
CA ARG A 23 1.01 -4.08 -21.58
C ARG A 23 1.79 -5.18 -20.87
N CYS A 24 1.86 -5.12 -19.56
CA CYS A 24 2.42 -6.17 -18.72
C CYS A 24 1.71 -6.21 -17.38
N LEU A 25 1.72 -7.38 -16.75
CA LEU A 25 1.24 -7.59 -15.40
C LEU A 25 2.39 -8.13 -14.56
N LEU A 26 2.80 -7.35 -13.56
CA LEU A 26 3.76 -7.74 -12.55
C LEU A 26 3.06 -8.00 -11.22
N PRO A 27 3.69 -8.77 -10.30
CA PRO A 27 3.14 -9.04 -8.99
C PRO A 27 2.81 -7.76 -8.21
N MET A 28 1.70 -7.76 -7.51
CA MET A 28 1.22 -6.65 -6.66
C MET A 28 0.76 -5.37 -7.39
N GLN A 29 0.52 -5.43 -8.70
CA GLN A 29 0.10 -4.25 -9.48
C GLN A 29 -1.41 -4.11 -9.64
N THR A 30 -2.18 -5.18 -9.45
CA THR A 30 -3.64 -5.15 -9.65
C THR A 30 -4.37 -5.91 -8.54
N ILE A 31 -5.70 -5.97 -8.65
CA ILE A 31 -6.58 -6.68 -7.71
C ILE A 31 -6.19 -8.17 -7.66
N LYS A 32 -6.09 -8.71 -6.45
CA LYS A 32 -5.61 -10.08 -6.20
C LYS A 32 -6.35 -11.14 -7.00
N ALA A 33 -7.68 -11.08 -7.05
CA ALA A 33 -8.50 -12.05 -7.79
C ALA A 33 -8.18 -12.05 -9.29
N PHE A 34 -8.04 -10.85 -9.89
CA PHE A 34 -7.63 -10.69 -11.29
C PHE A 34 -6.22 -11.24 -11.53
N GLU A 35 -5.28 -10.86 -10.66
CA GLU A 35 -3.88 -11.26 -10.75
C GLU A 35 -3.71 -12.78 -10.65
N ASN A 36 -4.32 -13.40 -9.64
CA ASN A 36 -4.25 -14.86 -9.46
C ASN A 36 -4.78 -15.61 -10.68
N TYR A 37 -5.91 -15.14 -11.23
CA TYR A 37 -6.48 -15.77 -12.42
C TYR A 37 -5.58 -15.60 -13.64
N ALA A 38 -5.09 -14.38 -13.90
CA ALA A 38 -4.18 -14.11 -15.02
C ALA A 38 -2.88 -14.92 -14.92
N TYR A 39 -2.35 -15.12 -13.71
CA TYR A 39 -1.15 -15.96 -13.51
C TYR A 39 -1.41 -17.45 -13.70
N SER A 40 -2.63 -17.95 -13.52
CA SER A 40 -2.98 -19.35 -13.78
C SER A 40 -3.21 -19.67 -15.25
N MET A 41 -3.49 -18.65 -16.11
CA MET A 41 -3.83 -18.81 -17.52
C MET A 41 -2.63 -19.19 -18.38
N LYS A 42 -2.90 -19.81 -19.53
CA LYS A 42 -1.91 -20.06 -20.60
C LYS A 42 -1.97 -18.94 -21.65
N PRO A 43 -0.85 -18.62 -22.34
CA PRO A 43 -0.86 -17.69 -23.45
C PRO A 43 -1.90 -18.06 -24.51
N GLY A 44 -2.68 -17.07 -24.95
CA GLY A 44 -3.79 -17.24 -25.91
C GLY A 44 -5.16 -17.54 -25.28
N GLU A 45 -5.18 -17.94 -24.00
CA GLU A 45 -6.40 -18.30 -23.28
C GLU A 45 -7.30 -17.08 -23.01
N LEU A 46 -8.62 -17.33 -23.03
CA LEU A 46 -9.67 -16.40 -22.60
C LEU A 46 -10.31 -16.92 -21.33
N SER A 47 -10.39 -16.08 -20.30
CA SER A 47 -10.98 -16.47 -19.02
C SER A 47 -12.50 -16.62 -19.08
N MET A 48 -13.05 -17.40 -18.17
CA MET A 48 -14.42 -17.21 -17.71
C MET A 48 -14.53 -15.85 -16.97
N PRO A 49 -15.76 -15.33 -16.74
CA PRO A 49 -15.92 -14.09 -15.97
C PRO A 49 -15.32 -14.20 -14.57
N VAL A 50 -14.36 -13.35 -14.27
CA VAL A 50 -13.67 -13.26 -12.96
C VAL A 50 -14.28 -12.15 -12.15
N ARG A 51 -14.89 -12.49 -11.01
CA ARG A 51 -15.47 -11.50 -10.08
C ARG A 51 -14.35 -10.82 -9.27
N THR A 52 -14.41 -9.51 -9.20
CA THR A 52 -13.57 -8.69 -8.32
C THR A 52 -14.43 -7.65 -7.58
N THR A 53 -13.83 -6.86 -6.72
CA THR A 53 -14.50 -5.72 -6.05
C THR A 53 -14.98 -4.63 -7.03
N LEU A 54 -14.39 -4.56 -8.23
CA LEU A 54 -14.77 -3.59 -9.27
C LEU A 54 -15.84 -4.12 -10.24
N GLY A 55 -16.15 -5.44 -10.18
CA GLY A 55 -17.11 -6.07 -11.08
C GLY A 55 -16.58 -7.36 -11.70
N TYR A 56 -17.12 -7.73 -12.87
CA TYR A 56 -16.71 -8.91 -13.62
C TYR A 56 -15.74 -8.56 -14.73
N HIS A 57 -14.66 -9.34 -14.82
CA HIS A 57 -13.61 -9.18 -15.83
C HIS A 57 -13.53 -10.41 -16.71
N ILE A 58 -13.36 -10.20 -18.01
CA ILE A 58 -12.98 -11.24 -18.97
C ILE A 58 -11.55 -10.94 -19.41
N ILE A 59 -10.65 -11.85 -19.12
CA ILE A 59 -9.20 -11.66 -19.30
C ILE A 59 -8.73 -12.50 -20.50
N LYS A 60 -7.92 -11.90 -21.39
CA LYS A 60 -7.19 -12.65 -22.42
C LYS A 60 -5.69 -12.47 -22.19
N LEU A 61 -5.01 -13.57 -21.90
CA LEU A 61 -3.55 -13.58 -21.79
C LEU A 61 -2.91 -13.71 -23.17
N HIS A 62 -2.21 -12.66 -23.62
CA HIS A 62 -1.58 -12.67 -24.95
C HIS A 62 -0.24 -13.41 -24.96
N SER A 63 0.61 -13.17 -23.98
CA SER A 63 1.93 -13.79 -23.89
C SER A 63 2.45 -13.81 -22.45
N ARG A 64 3.41 -14.68 -22.20
CA ARG A 64 4.18 -14.74 -20.96
C ARG A 64 5.66 -14.71 -21.32
N LYS A 65 6.41 -13.80 -20.72
CA LYS A 65 7.83 -13.63 -20.97
C LYS A 65 8.60 -13.60 -19.66
N PRO A 66 9.83 -14.08 -19.61
CA PRO A 66 10.71 -13.88 -18.48
C PRO A 66 10.90 -12.38 -18.20
N ASN A 67 10.98 -12.02 -16.94
CA ASN A 67 11.32 -10.64 -16.56
C ASN A 67 12.81 -10.39 -16.89
N PRO A 68 13.14 -9.38 -17.71
CA PRO A 68 14.53 -9.10 -18.12
C PRO A 68 15.35 -8.39 -17.05
N GLY A 69 14.79 -8.20 -15.84
CA GLY A 69 15.45 -7.46 -14.75
C GLY A 69 15.31 -5.95 -14.87
N MET A 70 16.32 -5.25 -14.38
CA MET A 70 16.34 -3.78 -14.26
C MET A 70 17.31 -3.17 -15.27
N ARG A 71 17.07 -1.90 -15.59
CA ARG A 71 17.99 -1.07 -16.39
C ARG A 71 18.30 0.22 -15.64
N ARG A 72 19.56 0.64 -15.75
CA ARG A 72 20.01 1.98 -15.40
C ARG A 72 20.51 2.65 -16.66
N VAL A 73 19.94 3.78 -17.01
CA VAL A 73 20.26 4.49 -18.25
C VAL A 73 20.51 5.97 -17.98
N ALA A 74 21.18 6.63 -18.89
CA ALA A 74 21.11 8.07 -19.08
C ALA A 74 20.28 8.36 -20.32
N HIS A 75 19.58 9.50 -20.35
CA HIS A 75 18.82 9.89 -21.54
C HIS A 75 18.91 11.39 -21.84
N ILE A 76 18.67 11.73 -23.10
CA ILE A 76 18.50 13.08 -23.58
C ILE A 76 17.12 13.17 -24.22
N LEU A 77 16.26 14.08 -23.76
CA LEU A 77 14.92 14.30 -24.31
C LEU A 77 14.92 15.57 -25.15
N ILE A 78 14.67 15.43 -26.46
CA ILE A 78 14.37 16.53 -27.39
C ILE A 78 12.84 16.59 -27.52
N PRO A 79 12.19 17.61 -26.95
CA PRO A 79 10.73 17.64 -26.85
C PRO A 79 10.08 18.17 -28.13
N PHE A 80 8.82 17.78 -28.37
CA PHE A 80 8.00 18.38 -29.42
C PHE A 80 7.62 19.83 -29.09
N GLN A 81 7.56 20.20 -27.83
CA GLN A 81 7.24 21.55 -27.37
C GLN A 81 8.26 22.02 -26.33
N LYS A 82 8.83 23.20 -26.56
CA LYS A 82 9.73 23.86 -25.61
C LYS A 82 9.46 25.39 -25.66
N ASP A 83 9.25 26.01 -24.52
CA ASP A 83 9.12 27.49 -24.37
C ASP A 83 8.13 28.10 -25.34
N SER A 84 6.89 27.60 -25.44
CA SER A 84 5.85 28.06 -26.37
C SER A 84 6.10 27.80 -27.86
N VAL A 85 7.23 27.16 -28.21
CA VAL A 85 7.55 26.74 -29.57
C VAL A 85 7.18 25.27 -29.75
N THR A 86 6.22 25.01 -30.67
CA THR A 86 5.87 23.64 -31.07
C THR A 86 6.66 23.28 -32.32
N ARG A 87 7.38 22.17 -32.28
CA ARG A 87 8.15 21.63 -33.41
C ARG A 87 7.38 20.53 -34.11
N SER A 88 7.53 20.43 -35.41
CA SER A 88 7.07 19.26 -36.14
C SER A 88 7.87 18.00 -35.75
N ASP A 89 7.32 16.85 -36.12
CA ASP A 89 7.98 15.56 -35.89
C ASP A 89 9.36 15.51 -36.60
N SER A 90 9.42 15.98 -37.84
CA SER A 90 10.67 16.01 -38.63
C SER A 90 11.74 16.94 -38.04
N GLU A 91 11.35 18.13 -37.60
CA GLU A 91 12.28 19.07 -36.95
C GLU A 91 12.84 18.50 -35.63
N THR A 92 11.97 17.90 -34.83
CA THR A 92 12.38 17.31 -33.57
C THR A 92 13.29 16.09 -33.78
N LEU A 93 13.00 15.26 -34.78
CA LEU A 93 13.85 14.15 -35.16
C LEU A 93 15.24 14.63 -35.64
N ALA A 94 15.27 15.65 -36.50
CA ALA A 94 16.53 16.19 -37.03
C ALA A 94 17.44 16.71 -35.89
N LEU A 95 16.87 17.41 -34.91
CA LEU A 95 17.62 17.84 -33.70
C LEU A 95 18.13 16.65 -32.88
N ALA A 96 17.30 15.62 -32.70
CA ALA A 96 17.70 14.43 -31.98
C ALA A 96 18.80 13.65 -32.70
N GLU A 97 18.74 13.58 -34.03
CA GLU A 97 19.79 12.98 -34.87
C GLU A 97 21.08 13.78 -34.82
N GLU A 98 21.03 15.12 -34.82
CA GLU A 98 22.22 15.95 -34.65
C GLU A 98 22.94 15.64 -33.32
N VAL A 99 22.19 15.60 -32.23
CA VAL A 99 22.76 15.24 -30.91
C VAL A 99 23.30 13.82 -30.91
N TYR A 100 22.59 12.86 -31.53
CA TYR A 100 23.07 11.50 -31.66
C TYR A 100 24.37 11.39 -32.45
N GLN A 101 24.50 12.13 -33.56
CA GLN A 101 25.76 12.17 -34.33
C GLN A 101 26.96 12.76 -33.54
N LYS A 102 26.69 13.79 -32.71
CA LYS A 102 27.75 14.33 -31.81
C LYS A 102 28.23 13.26 -30.82
N ILE A 103 27.27 12.45 -30.25
CA ILE A 103 27.61 11.34 -29.36
C ILE A 103 28.46 10.29 -30.09
N GLN A 104 28.05 9.92 -31.32
CA GLN A 104 28.83 8.97 -32.14
C GLN A 104 30.23 9.51 -32.51
N GLY A 105 30.37 10.81 -32.60
CA GLY A 105 31.65 11.51 -32.80
C GLY A 105 32.49 11.60 -31.53
N GLY A 106 32.04 11.04 -30.41
CA GLY A 106 32.83 11.00 -29.16
C GLY A 106 32.55 12.15 -28.19
N ALA A 107 31.54 12.99 -28.43
CA ALA A 107 31.15 14.04 -27.47
C ALA A 107 30.61 13.40 -26.16
N ASP A 108 30.86 14.11 -25.04
CA ASP A 108 30.40 13.63 -23.73
C ASP A 108 28.87 13.63 -23.63
N PHE A 109 28.32 12.47 -23.29
CA PHE A 109 26.86 12.28 -23.19
C PHE A 109 26.25 13.13 -22.07
N GLY A 110 26.92 13.25 -20.95
CA GLY A 110 26.46 14.01 -19.78
C GLY A 110 26.37 15.49 -20.07
N GLN A 111 27.40 16.04 -20.73
CA GLN A 111 27.42 17.45 -21.18
C GLN A 111 26.31 17.70 -22.18
N LEU A 112 26.16 16.85 -23.20
CA LEU A 112 25.06 17.00 -24.18
C LEU A 112 23.66 16.86 -23.54
N ALA A 113 23.53 16.04 -22.47
CA ALA A 113 22.29 15.95 -21.72
C ALA A 113 21.98 17.26 -20.98
N GLU A 114 22.97 17.89 -20.37
CA GLU A 114 22.79 19.17 -19.70
C GLU A 114 22.42 20.30 -20.66
N GLU A 115 23.03 20.33 -21.84
CA GLU A 115 22.82 21.38 -22.85
C GLU A 115 21.50 21.22 -23.61
N ASN A 116 21.09 19.98 -23.93
CA ASN A 116 20.03 19.72 -24.91
C ASN A 116 18.76 19.08 -24.32
N SER A 117 18.85 18.39 -23.17
CA SER A 117 17.69 17.67 -22.63
C SER A 117 16.69 18.62 -21.99
N SER A 118 15.41 18.39 -22.28
CA SER A 118 14.31 19.09 -21.61
C SER A 118 13.89 18.43 -20.27
N ASP A 119 14.39 17.25 -19.96
CA ASP A 119 14.25 16.66 -18.62
C ASP A 119 15.26 17.26 -17.65
N ALA A 120 14.94 18.45 -17.14
CA ALA A 120 15.83 19.21 -16.25
C ALA A 120 16.23 18.44 -14.97
N ALA A 121 15.43 17.48 -14.54
CA ALA A 121 15.68 16.70 -13.34
C ALA A 121 16.86 15.72 -13.52
N SER A 122 16.95 15.07 -14.68
CA SER A 122 18.04 14.17 -15.03
C SER A 122 19.19 14.89 -15.73
N ALA A 123 18.94 15.92 -16.55
CA ALA A 123 19.95 16.65 -17.32
C ALA A 123 21.12 17.13 -16.45
N ARG A 124 20.82 17.77 -15.31
CA ARG A 124 21.83 18.25 -14.32
C ARG A 124 22.68 17.14 -13.71
N LYS A 125 22.31 15.88 -13.93
CA LYS A 125 23.01 14.67 -13.48
C LYS A 125 23.55 13.87 -14.66
N GLY A 126 23.83 14.54 -15.80
CA GLY A 126 24.29 13.88 -17.02
C GLY A 126 23.24 12.99 -17.68
N GLY A 127 21.94 13.29 -17.48
CA GLY A 127 20.83 12.50 -18.02
C GLY A 127 20.50 11.22 -17.27
N VAL A 128 21.15 10.92 -16.13
CA VAL A 128 21.04 9.65 -15.40
C VAL A 128 19.67 9.52 -14.74
N LEU A 129 18.99 8.41 -15.04
CA LEU A 129 17.74 7.99 -14.42
C LEU A 129 17.96 6.97 -13.30
N PRO A 130 17.04 6.90 -12.34
CA PRO A 130 16.99 5.79 -11.38
C PRO A 130 16.87 4.44 -12.09
N TRP A 131 17.19 3.34 -11.38
CA TRP A 131 16.89 2.00 -11.85
C TRP A 131 15.38 1.83 -12.10
N PHE A 132 15.04 1.22 -13.23
CA PHE A 132 13.66 0.88 -13.56
C PHE A 132 13.54 -0.51 -14.18
N GLY A 133 12.37 -1.11 -13.98
CA GLY A 133 11.99 -2.40 -14.56
C GLY A 133 10.93 -2.25 -15.66
N VAL A 134 10.46 -3.40 -16.14
CA VAL A 134 9.37 -3.48 -17.13
C VAL A 134 8.10 -2.86 -16.53
N GLY A 135 7.39 -2.04 -17.31
CA GLY A 135 6.14 -1.39 -16.92
C GLY A 135 6.28 -0.04 -16.24
N GLU A 136 7.50 0.38 -15.91
CA GLU A 136 7.76 1.62 -15.16
C GLU A 136 7.99 2.85 -16.07
N MET A 137 8.30 2.62 -17.36
CA MET A 137 8.52 3.68 -18.34
C MET A 137 7.50 3.59 -19.49
N VAL A 138 7.35 4.67 -20.27
CA VAL A 138 6.52 4.63 -21.50
C VAL A 138 7.08 3.60 -22.47
N GLU A 139 6.19 2.87 -23.13
CA GLU A 139 6.54 1.68 -23.91
C GLU A 139 7.66 1.86 -24.94
N PRO A 140 7.66 2.92 -25.79
CA PRO A 140 8.75 3.08 -26.76
C PRO A 140 10.11 3.30 -26.10
N PHE A 141 10.16 4.11 -25.02
CA PHE A 141 11.38 4.34 -24.26
C PHE A 141 11.89 3.04 -23.64
N GLU A 142 11.00 2.30 -22.99
CA GLU A 142 11.32 1.03 -22.36
C GLU A 142 11.87 0.01 -23.37
N LYS A 143 11.19 -0.15 -24.53
CA LYS A 143 11.67 -1.01 -25.61
C LYS A 143 13.07 -0.59 -26.08
N GLY A 144 13.32 0.71 -26.25
CA GLY A 144 14.63 1.25 -26.61
C GLY A 144 15.70 0.94 -25.57
N ALA A 145 15.41 1.15 -24.30
CA ALA A 145 16.34 0.88 -23.21
C ALA A 145 16.66 -0.60 -23.02
N PHE A 146 15.65 -1.49 -23.15
CA PHE A 146 15.84 -2.95 -23.02
C PHE A 146 16.45 -3.61 -24.26
N ALA A 147 16.45 -2.94 -25.41
CA ALA A 147 17.15 -3.39 -26.61
C ALA A 147 18.67 -3.23 -26.51
N LEU A 148 19.16 -2.33 -25.64
CA LEU A 148 20.57 -2.11 -25.40
C LEU A 148 21.16 -3.26 -24.55
N ASN A 149 22.30 -3.79 -24.96
CA ASN A 149 22.87 -5.00 -24.38
C ASN A 149 24.17 -4.75 -23.60
N THR A 150 24.95 -3.74 -24.01
CA THR A 150 26.28 -3.50 -23.44
C THR A 150 26.31 -2.12 -22.76
N PRO A 151 26.78 -2.01 -21.50
CA PRO A 151 27.03 -0.71 -20.91
C PRO A 151 27.85 0.20 -21.81
N GLY A 152 27.41 1.44 -21.95
CA GLY A 152 27.99 2.42 -22.90
C GLY A 152 27.27 2.49 -24.25
N GLU A 153 26.50 1.47 -24.63
CA GLU A 153 25.71 1.45 -25.88
C GLU A 153 24.64 2.56 -25.87
N VAL A 154 24.47 3.23 -27.02
CA VAL A 154 23.54 4.35 -27.22
C VAL A 154 22.52 3.99 -28.26
N SER A 155 21.25 4.23 -27.97
CA SER A 155 20.15 4.02 -28.92
C SER A 155 20.13 5.10 -30.01
N LYS A 156 19.59 4.74 -31.18
CA LYS A 156 19.06 5.77 -32.11
C LYS A 156 17.95 6.56 -31.42
N PRO A 157 17.59 7.77 -31.93
CA PRO A 157 16.46 8.51 -31.39
C PRO A 157 15.17 7.70 -31.32
N VAL A 158 14.60 7.56 -30.11
CA VAL A 158 13.39 6.79 -29.82
C VAL A 158 12.23 7.75 -29.64
N LYS A 159 11.21 7.66 -30.50
CA LYS A 159 10.01 8.49 -30.44
C LYS A 159 9.08 8.07 -29.30
N THR A 160 8.65 9.05 -28.52
CA THR A 160 7.59 8.91 -27.52
C THR A 160 6.56 10.02 -27.67
N ARG A 161 5.53 10.05 -26.85
CA ARG A 161 4.55 11.16 -26.83
C ARG A 161 5.15 12.51 -26.37
N PHE A 162 6.34 12.49 -25.75
CA PHE A 162 7.01 13.68 -25.23
C PHE A 162 8.00 14.32 -26.23
N GLY A 163 8.47 13.54 -27.18
CA GLY A 163 9.54 13.89 -28.08
C GLY A 163 10.40 12.69 -28.45
N TYR A 164 11.63 12.96 -28.85
CA TYR A 164 12.64 11.96 -29.14
C TYR A 164 13.63 11.81 -27.98
N HIS A 165 13.91 10.57 -27.61
CA HIS A 165 14.88 10.23 -26.56
C HIS A 165 16.09 9.55 -27.17
N ILE A 166 17.28 9.97 -26.77
CA ILE A 166 18.52 9.23 -27.01
C ILE A 166 18.87 8.58 -25.68
N ILE A 167 19.04 7.26 -25.67
CA ILE A 167 19.18 6.46 -24.44
C ILE A 167 20.55 5.81 -24.43
N LYS A 168 21.33 6.01 -23.34
CA LYS A 168 22.60 5.34 -23.11
C LYS A 168 22.46 4.34 -21.98
N LEU A 169 22.79 3.08 -22.23
CA LEU A 169 22.81 2.06 -21.19
C LEU A 169 23.99 2.30 -20.24
N LEU A 170 23.73 2.42 -18.96
CA LEU A 170 24.76 2.54 -17.93
C LEU A 170 25.03 1.19 -17.27
N ASP A 171 23.96 0.47 -16.92
CA ASP A 171 24.10 -0.80 -16.23
C ASP A 171 22.85 -1.67 -16.36
N LYS A 172 23.00 -3.00 -16.11
CA LYS A 172 21.91 -3.99 -16.09
C LYS A 172 21.84 -4.66 -14.73
N GLY A 173 20.67 -4.63 -14.12
CA GLY A 173 20.39 -5.32 -12.87
C GLY A 173 19.54 -6.57 -13.05
N GLY A 174 19.66 -7.50 -12.13
CA GLY A 174 18.78 -8.66 -12.04
C GLY A 174 17.37 -8.28 -11.59
N ILE A 175 16.52 -9.28 -11.42
CA ILE A 175 15.22 -9.11 -10.78
C ILE A 175 15.47 -8.82 -9.30
N PRO A 176 14.89 -7.73 -8.74
CA PRO A 176 15.05 -7.43 -7.32
C PRO A 176 14.59 -8.60 -6.45
N SER A 177 15.37 -8.93 -5.44
CA SER A 177 15.05 -9.98 -4.47
C SER A 177 13.80 -9.64 -3.63
N PHE A 178 13.26 -10.65 -2.95
CA PHE A 178 12.16 -10.44 -2.02
C PHE A 178 12.50 -9.41 -0.93
N GLU A 179 13.69 -9.46 -0.35
CA GLU A 179 14.11 -8.53 0.71
C GLU A 179 14.17 -7.08 0.22
N GLU A 180 14.64 -6.84 -1.01
CA GLU A 180 14.65 -5.50 -1.62
C GLU A 180 13.22 -4.98 -1.88
N LYS A 181 12.29 -5.84 -2.25
CA LYS A 181 10.88 -5.48 -2.51
C LYS A 181 9.98 -5.50 -1.27
N LYS A 182 10.39 -6.16 -0.20
CA LYS A 182 9.60 -6.39 1.02
C LYS A 182 8.96 -5.11 1.55
N LYS A 183 9.73 -4.03 1.69
CA LYS A 183 9.21 -2.74 2.20
C LYS A 183 8.14 -2.14 1.30
N SER A 184 8.32 -2.18 -0.02
CA SER A 184 7.34 -1.65 -0.98
C SER A 184 6.10 -2.54 -1.03
N TRP A 185 6.27 -3.85 -1.06
CA TRP A 185 5.17 -4.80 -1.05
C TRP A 185 4.39 -4.81 0.26
N SER A 186 5.06 -4.62 1.42
CA SER A 186 4.36 -4.46 2.69
C SER A 186 3.40 -3.25 2.69
N ARG A 187 3.78 -2.14 2.02
CA ARG A 187 2.87 -1.00 1.86
C ARG A 187 1.67 -1.33 0.97
N VAL A 188 1.90 -2.03 -0.15
CA VAL A 188 0.82 -2.46 -1.05
C VAL A 188 -0.10 -3.45 -0.34
N MET A 189 0.46 -4.38 0.44
CA MET A 189 -0.30 -5.33 1.25
C MET A 189 -1.12 -4.63 2.34
N ALA A 190 -0.59 -3.57 2.95
CA ALA A 190 -1.30 -2.81 4.00
C ALA A 190 -2.44 -1.94 3.45
N GLN A 191 -2.57 -1.80 2.13
CA GLN A 191 -3.58 -0.98 1.48
C GLN A 191 -4.53 -1.85 0.63
N GLY A 192 -5.80 -1.49 0.61
CA GLY A 192 -6.80 -2.11 -0.25
C GLY A 192 -7.15 -3.56 0.11
N GLU A 193 -7.61 -4.30 -0.90
CA GLU A 193 -8.14 -5.68 -0.79
C GLU A 193 -7.14 -6.68 -0.21
N ARG A 194 -5.83 -6.50 -0.47
CA ARG A 194 -4.78 -7.41 0.03
C ARG A 194 -4.58 -7.31 1.53
N ASN A 195 -4.94 -6.21 2.15
CA ASN A 195 -4.93 -6.03 3.59
C ASN A 195 -5.86 -7.03 4.30
N PHE A 196 -6.97 -7.39 3.67
CA PHE A 196 -7.90 -8.40 4.19
C PHE A 196 -7.23 -9.76 4.41
N GLU A 197 -6.36 -10.20 3.48
CA GLU A 197 -5.63 -11.46 3.62
C GLU A 197 -4.61 -11.45 4.78
N TYR A 198 -3.96 -10.30 4.96
CA TYR A 198 -3.06 -10.11 6.10
C TYR A 198 -3.82 -10.23 7.43
N TYR A 199 -4.93 -9.52 7.55
CA TYR A 199 -5.76 -9.60 8.76
C TYR A 199 -6.34 -11.00 8.97
N LYS A 200 -6.78 -11.67 7.91
CA LYS A 200 -7.27 -13.04 8.02
C LYS A 200 -6.21 -14.00 8.57
N ALA A 201 -4.99 -13.94 8.06
CA ALA A 201 -3.88 -14.76 8.56
C ALA A 201 -3.53 -14.41 10.03
N PHE A 202 -3.60 -13.14 10.38
CA PHE A 202 -3.40 -12.66 11.75
C PHE A 202 -4.51 -13.17 12.67
N ASP A 203 -5.78 -13.03 12.27
CA ASP A 203 -6.94 -13.49 13.03
C ASP A 203 -6.89 -15.02 13.24
N GLU A 204 -6.55 -15.80 12.22
CA GLU A 204 -6.42 -17.26 12.33
C GLU A 204 -5.27 -17.67 13.29
N ARG A 205 -4.16 -16.94 13.31
CA ARG A 205 -3.11 -17.13 14.29
C ARG A 205 -3.62 -16.88 15.71
N LEU A 206 -4.31 -15.77 15.93
CA LEU A 206 -4.87 -15.42 17.26
C LEU A 206 -5.93 -16.40 17.71
N LYS A 207 -6.83 -16.82 16.82
CA LYS A 207 -7.84 -17.86 17.09
C LYS A 207 -7.17 -19.13 17.63
N LYS A 208 -6.12 -19.58 16.96
CA LYS A 208 -5.36 -20.77 17.39
C LYS A 208 -4.66 -20.54 18.72
N GLU A 209 -4.05 -19.39 18.92
CA GLU A 209 -3.29 -19.06 20.13
C GLU A 209 -4.19 -18.94 21.36
N TYR A 210 -5.37 -18.38 21.18
CA TYR A 210 -6.33 -18.13 22.27
C TYR A 210 -7.41 -19.21 22.43
N GLY A 211 -7.28 -20.36 21.74
CA GLY A 211 -8.20 -21.48 21.90
C GLY A 211 -9.62 -21.16 21.48
N TYR A 212 -9.78 -20.45 20.36
CA TYR A 212 -11.09 -20.09 19.81
C TYR A 212 -11.95 -21.33 19.51
N VAL A 213 -13.16 -21.35 20.05
CA VAL A 213 -14.18 -22.34 19.76
C VAL A 213 -15.44 -21.64 19.27
N PHE A 214 -15.99 -22.11 18.16
CA PHE A 214 -17.24 -21.63 17.58
C PHE A 214 -18.35 -22.66 17.73
N TYR A 215 -19.55 -22.20 18.09
CA TYR A 215 -20.73 -23.04 18.27
C TYR A 215 -21.72 -22.78 17.12
N PRO A 216 -21.70 -23.59 16.05
CA PRO A 216 -22.48 -23.34 14.85
C PRO A 216 -23.97 -23.41 15.06
N GLU A 217 -24.45 -24.21 16.04
CA GLU A 217 -25.88 -24.32 16.36
C GLU A 217 -26.43 -23.02 16.92
N ALA A 218 -25.66 -22.34 17.77
CA ALA A 218 -26.02 -21.02 18.31
C ALA A 218 -26.08 -19.96 17.20
N TYR A 219 -25.11 -20.01 16.25
CA TYR A 219 -25.14 -19.12 15.10
C TYR A 219 -26.35 -19.37 14.17
N ALA A 220 -26.66 -20.64 13.90
CA ALA A 220 -27.79 -21.01 13.05
C ALA A 220 -29.13 -20.49 13.59
N GLU A 221 -29.31 -20.43 14.91
CA GLU A 221 -30.52 -19.85 15.54
C GLU A 221 -30.63 -18.36 15.25
N LEU A 222 -29.54 -17.60 15.29
CA LEU A 222 -29.54 -16.19 14.91
C LEU A 222 -29.82 -16.00 13.41
N VAL A 223 -29.22 -16.84 12.55
CA VAL A 223 -29.47 -16.80 11.11
C VAL A 223 -30.97 -17.13 10.81
N ALA A 224 -31.58 -18.00 11.57
CA ALA A 224 -33.03 -18.32 11.39
C ALA A 224 -33.94 -17.09 11.60
N LEU A 225 -33.57 -16.15 12.47
CA LEU A 225 -34.30 -14.89 12.64
C LEU A 225 -34.26 -14.00 11.38
N CYS A 226 -33.27 -14.19 10.52
CA CYS A 226 -33.14 -13.42 9.28
C CYS A 226 -34.21 -13.76 8.23
N ASN A 227 -34.97 -14.84 8.40
CA ASN A 227 -36.08 -15.18 7.52
C ASN A 227 -37.21 -14.15 7.60
N ASP A 228 -37.42 -13.56 8.78
CA ASP A 228 -38.49 -12.63 9.07
C ASP A 228 -38.03 -11.18 9.24
N HIS A 229 -36.74 -10.99 9.61
CA HIS A 229 -36.18 -9.68 9.96
C HIS A 229 -34.78 -9.54 9.37
N PHE A 230 -34.50 -8.41 8.71
CA PHE A 230 -33.13 -8.13 8.28
C PHE A 230 -32.24 -7.86 9.52
N PRO A 231 -30.99 -8.34 9.57
CA PRO A 231 -30.15 -8.28 10.78
C PRO A 231 -29.97 -6.88 11.36
N SER A 232 -29.92 -5.83 10.51
CA SER A 232 -29.78 -4.44 10.97
C SER A 232 -31.08 -3.82 11.50
N ASP A 233 -32.21 -4.52 11.38
CA ASP A 233 -33.49 -4.01 11.85
C ASP A 233 -33.60 -4.07 13.37
N LYS A 234 -34.28 -3.11 13.94
CA LYS A 234 -34.51 -3.07 15.39
C LYS A 234 -35.23 -4.32 15.92
N ASP A 235 -36.14 -4.86 15.15
CA ASP A 235 -36.93 -6.05 15.52
C ASP A 235 -36.04 -7.31 15.60
N PHE A 236 -35.00 -7.42 14.78
CA PHE A 236 -34.03 -8.49 14.91
C PHE A 236 -33.32 -8.43 16.27
N TYR A 237 -32.86 -7.25 16.67
CA TYR A 237 -32.20 -7.06 17.96
C TYR A 237 -33.16 -7.38 19.13
N GLU A 238 -34.38 -6.88 19.10
CA GLU A 238 -35.36 -7.12 20.17
C GLU A 238 -35.63 -8.61 20.40
N LYS A 239 -35.56 -9.44 19.34
CA LYS A 239 -35.69 -10.90 19.44
C LYS A 239 -34.44 -11.62 19.89
N ALA A 240 -33.28 -11.08 19.52
CA ALA A 240 -31.99 -11.71 19.79
C ALA A 240 -31.30 -11.27 21.10
N LYS A 241 -31.73 -10.14 21.69
CA LYS A 241 -31.07 -9.55 22.89
C LYS A 241 -31.08 -10.43 24.15
N ASP A 242 -32.03 -11.38 24.24
CA ASP A 242 -32.17 -12.29 25.38
C ASP A 242 -31.65 -13.71 25.07
N MET A 243 -31.06 -13.94 23.88
CA MET A 243 -30.49 -15.22 23.48
C MET A 243 -29.09 -15.38 24.11
N ASN A 244 -28.99 -16.37 25.01
CA ASN A 244 -27.82 -16.50 25.89
C ASN A 244 -26.95 -17.74 25.63
N LYS A 245 -27.20 -18.50 24.54
CA LYS A 245 -26.32 -19.61 24.19
C LYS A 245 -24.93 -19.07 23.81
N THR A 246 -23.89 -19.73 24.28
CA THR A 246 -22.52 -19.42 23.90
C THR A 246 -22.37 -19.56 22.40
N LEU A 247 -21.96 -18.48 21.75
CA LEU A 247 -21.69 -18.41 20.31
C LEU A 247 -20.20 -18.63 20.00
N ILE A 248 -19.37 -18.04 20.84
CA ILE A 248 -17.90 -18.13 20.77
C ILE A 248 -17.35 -18.32 22.18
N HIS A 249 -16.35 -19.20 22.32
CA HIS A 249 -15.48 -19.27 23.49
C HIS A 249 -14.06 -18.85 23.11
N LEU A 250 -13.44 -17.98 23.92
CA LEU A 250 -12.07 -17.53 23.70
C LEU A 250 -11.36 -17.33 25.06
N VAL A 251 -10.26 -18.04 25.29
CA VAL A 251 -9.53 -18.08 26.57
C VAL A 251 -10.49 -18.56 27.68
N ASP A 252 -10.88 -17.70 28.59
CA ASP A 252 -11.79 -18.00 29.72
C ASP A 252 -13.11 -17.22 29.60
N THR A 253 -13.46 -16.74 28.39
CA THR A 253 -14.63 -15.88 28.16
C THR A 253 -15.57 -16.52 27.15
N ASP A 254 -16.85 -16.59 27.51
CA ASP A 254 -17.95 -16.95 26.63
C ASP A 254 -18.64 -15.71 26.08
N PHE A 255 -18.80 -15.66 24.77
CA PHE A 255 -19.52 -14.61 24.07
C PHE A 255 -20.88 -15.17 23.65
N PRO A 256 -21.99 -14.71 24.23
CA PRO A 256 -23.32 -15.22 23.92
C PRO A 256 -23.87 -14.62 22.61
N GLN A 257 -24.93 -15.25 22.09
CA GLN A 257 -25.68 -14.78 20.92
C GLN A 257 -26.12 -13.31 21.06
N SER A 258 -26.57 -12.89 22.25
CA SER A 258 -27.01 -11.52 22.54
C SER A 258 -25.89 -10.48 22.35
N GLU A 259 -24.66 -10.82 22.62
CA GLU A 259 -23.51 -9.91 22.44
C GLU A 259 -23.24 -9.69 20.95
N PHE A 260 -23.33 -10.72 20.13
CA PHE A 260 -23.25 -10.58 18.70
C PHE A 260 -24.44 -9.78 18.11
N ALA A 261 -25.65 -10.01 18.61
CA ALA A 261 -26.81 -9.21 18.22
C ALA A 261 -26.63 -7.72 18.56
N TYR A 262 -26.07 -7.42 19.72
CA TYR A 262 -25.71 -6.05 20.11
C TYR A 262 -24.62 -5.47 19.19
N TYR A 263 -23.62 -6.27 18.81
CA TYR A 263 -22.58 -5.86 17.86
C TYR A 263 -23.17 -5.51 16.49
N ILE A 264 -24.10 -6.33 15.96
CA ILE A 264 -24.82 -6.08 14.70
C ILE A 264 -25.48 -4.70 14.72
N GLN A 265 -26.19 -4.37 15.80
CA GLN A 265 -26.91 -3.09 15.93
C GLN A 265 -25.96 -1.87 15.84
N ARG A 266 -24.71 -2.02 16.26
CA ARG A 266 -23.71 -0.95 16.29
C ARG A 266 -22.75 -0.96 15.11
N CYS A 267 -22.84 -1.96 14.23
CA CYS A 267 -21.95 -2.10 13.09
C CYS A 267 -22.53 -1.38 11.86
N PRO A 268 -22.07 -0.17 11.51
CA PRO A 268 -22.68 0.64 10.45
C PRO A 268 -22.15 0.33 9.04
N PHE A 269 -21.30 -0.70 8.87
CA PHE A 269 -20.43 -0.78 7.68
C PHE A 269 -20.73 -1.88 6.67
N SER A 270 -21.81 -2.65 6.83
CA SER A 270 -22.14 -3.63 5.78
C SER A 270 -22.95 -2.98 4.66
N THR A 271 -22.49 -3.14 3.43
CA THR A 271 -23.22 -2.76 2.21
C THR A 271 -23.99 -3.92 1.60
N LYS A 272 -24.08 -5.06 2.31
CA LYS A 272 -24.75 -6.26 1.83
C LYS A 272 -26.27 -6.12 1.90
N THR A 273 -26.93 -6.53 0.84
CA THR A 273 -28.40 -6.50 0.70
C THR A 273 -29.04 -7.84 1.02
N TYR A 274 -28.24 -8.93 1.03
CA TYR A 274 -28.72 -10.26 1.40
C TYR A 274 -28.35 -10.55 2.86
N ALA A 275 -29.34 -10.98 3.65
CA ALA A 275 -29.19 -11.19 5.09
C ALA A 275 -28.06 -12.19 5.45
N GLY A 276 -27.92 -13.28 4.70
CA GLY A 276 -26.85 -14.27 4.92
C GLY A 276 -25.45 -13.70 4.70
N ASP A 277 -25.27 -12.94 3.62
CA ASP A 277 -23.97 -12.28 3.33
C ASP A 277 -23.65 -11.21 4.38
N PHE A 278 -24.67 -10.49 4.83
CA PHE A 278 -24.56 -9.50 5.91
C PHE A 278 -24.13 -10.17 7.22
N MET A 279 -24.83 -11.22 7.63
CA MET A 279 -24.52 -11.96 8.86
C MET A 279 -23.09 -12.50 8.85
N GLN A 280 -22.65 -13.08 7.74
CA GLN A 280 -21.28 -13.61 7.62
C GLN A 280 -20.23 -12.50 7.72
N GLU A 281 -20.42 -11.38 7.00
CA GLU A 281 -19.47 -10.27 7.01
C GLU A 281 -19.35 -9.66 8.42
N VAL A 282 -20.48 -9.40 9.08
CA VAL A 282 -20.48 -8.80 10.42
C VAL A 282 -19.98 -9.79 11.47
N PHE A 283 -20.22 -11.10 11.28
CA PHE A 283 -19.66 -12.12 12.16
C PHE A 283 -18.12 -12.21 12.06
N ASP A 284 -17.56 -12.13 10.86
CA ASP A 284 -16.12 -12.07 10.66
C ASP A 284 -15.48 -10.84 11.33
N LEU A 285 -16.17 -9.68 11.28
CA LEU A 285 -15.76 -8.47 11.97
C LEU A 285 -15.85 -8.63 13.50
N PHE A 286 -16.91 -9.23 14.01
CA PHE A 286 -17.08 -9.50 15.43
C PHE A 286 -15.97 -10.41 15.98
N ILE A 287 -15.66 -11.49 15.28
CA ILE A 287 -14.55 -12.39 15.64
C ILE A 287 -13.23 -11.60 15.69
N ARG A 288 -12.95 -10.82 14.65
CA ARG A 288 -11.75 -9.98 14.59
C ARG A 288 -11.65 -9.05 15.79
N ASP A 289 -12.72 -8.36 16.14
CA ASP A 289 -12.75 -7.45 17.28
C ASP A 289 -12.46 -8.16 18.61
N ILE A 290 -13.03 -9.34 18.81
CA ILE A 290 -12.80 -10.15 20.01
C ILE A 290 -11.33 -10.58 20.09
N VAL A 291 -10.79 -11.22 19.04
CA VAL A 291 -9.43 -11.76 19.09
C VAL A 291 -8.37 -10.65 19.16
N THR A 292 -8.59 -9.52 18.46
CA THR A 292 -7.66 -8.39 18.51
C THR A 292 -7.74 -7.62 19.83
N THR A 293 -8.92 -7.53 20.43
CA THR A 293 -9.09 -6.93 21.76
C THR A 293 -8.39 -7.78 22.81
N THR A 294 -8.51 -9.11 22.72
CA THR A 294 -7.81 -10.04 23.61
C THR A 294 -6.30 -9.93 23.44
N GLU A 295 -5.78 -9.90 22.20
CA GLU A 295 -4.36 -9.69 21.94
C GLU A 295 -3.86 -8.35 22.51
N ARG A 296 -4.64 -7.28 22.31
CA ARG A 296 -4.29 -5.94 22.80
C ARG A 296 -4.17 -5.88 24.32
N LYS A 297 -5.06 -6.58 25.05
CA LYS A 297 -4.98 -6.70 26.52
C LYS A 297 -3.74 -7.45 26.98
N ASN A 298 -3.25 -8.38 26.18
CA ASN A 298 -2.11 -9.25 26.51
C ASN A 298 -0.77 -8.72 25.98
N LEU A 299 -0.74 -7.62 25.19
CA LEU A 299 0.48 -7.11 24.58
C LEU A 299 1.59 -6.79 25.60
N GLU A 300 1.27 -6.13 26.70
CA GLU A 300 2.26 -5.79 27.72
C GLU A 300 2.83 -7.02 28.43
N THR A 301 2.03 -8.07 28.60
CA THR A 301 2.48 -9.32 29.20
C THR A 301 3.35 -10.15 28.23
N LYS A 302 3.01 -10.14 26.93
CA LYS A 302 3.70 -10.91 25.90
C LYS A 302 5.01 -10.27 25.41
N HIS A 303 5.09 -8.95 25.48
CA HIS A 303 6.16 -8.15 24.88
C HIS A 303 6.75 -7.17 25.90
N PRO A 304 7.82 -7.57 26.64
CA PRO A 304 8.46 -6.71 27.64
C PRO A 304 8.93 -5.36 27.08
N GLU A 305 9.39 -5.33 25.82
CA GLU A 305 9.77 -4.10 25.11
C GLU A 305 8.58 -3.15 24.92
N PHE A 306 7.37 -3.69 24.71
CA PHE A 306 6.14 -2.90 24.62
C PHE A 306 5.73 -2.37 26.00
N THR A 307 5.91 -3.15 27.05
CA THR A 307 5.68 -2.71 28.43
C THR A 307 6.54 -1.50 28.78
N HIS A 308 7.83 -1.53 28.46
CA HIS A 308 8.74 -0.40 28.67
C HIS A 308 8.28 0.84 27.89
N LEU A 309 7.93 0.67 26.60
CA LEU A 309 7.42 1.76 25.78
C LEU A 309 6.13 2.37 26.34
N MET A 310 5.20 1.53 26.79
CA MET A 310 3.96 1.99 27.42
C MET A 310 4.19 2.70 28.75
N GLN A 311 5.19 2.26 29.53
CA GLN A 311 5.57 2.93 30.75
C GLN A 311 6.16 4.32 30.47
N GLU A 312 7.11 4.43 29.53
CA GLU A 312 7.64 5.73 29.08
C GLU A 312 6.55 6.68 28.61
N TYR A 313 5.56 6.16 27.89
CA TYR A 313 4.43 6.95 27.40
C TYR A 313 3.52 7.44 28.53
N ARG A 314 3.21 6.57 29.50
CA ARG A 314 2.44 6.92 30.71
C ARG A 314 3.17 7.99 31.53
N ASP A 315 4.46 7.78 31.75
CA ASP A 315 5.31 8.71 32.50
C ASP A 315 5.41 10.06 31.79
N GLY A 316 5.54 10.06 30.46
CA GLY A 316 5.53 11.24 29.61
C GLY A 316 4.20 12.03 29.70
N ILE A 317 3.06 11.35 29.70
CA ILE A 317 1.74 11.98 29.88
C ILE A 317 1.60 12.57 31.27
N LEU A 318 2.03 11.84 32.30
CA LEU A 318 2.00 12.33 33.68
C LEU A 318 2.89 13.58 33.86
N LEU A 319 4.11 13.51 33.32
CA LEU A 319 5.04 14.64 33.35
C LEU A 319 4.48 15.85 32.62
N PHE A 320 3.89 15.64 31.42
CA PHE A 320 3.24 16.70 30.67
C PHE A 320 2.11 17.36 31.48
N ASN A 321 1.23 16.56 32.06
CA ASN A 321 0.09 17.06 32.81
C ASN A 321 0.56 17.87 34.06
N ILE A 322 1.54 17.37 34.80
CA ILE A 322 2.10 18.06 35.97
C ILE A 322 2.82 19.35 35.55
N SER A 323 3.64 19.27 34.47
CA SER A 323 4.35 20.44 33.94
C SER A 323 3.38 21.51 33.45
N ASN A 324 2.31 21.09 32.76
CA ASN A 324 1.26 22.02 32.34
C ASN A 324 0.56 22.68 33.54
N GLN A 325 0.22 21.91 34.54
CA GLN A 325 -0.44 22.42 35.74
C GLN A 325 0.45 23.37 36.55
N LYS A 326 1.72 23.04 36.74
CA LYS A 326 2.66 23.80 37.56
C LYS A 326 3.30 24.99 36.83
N VAL A 327 3.56 24.84 35.52
CA VAL A 327 4.38 25.80 34.75
C VAL A 327 3.68 26.31 33.51
N TRP A 328 3.37 25.42 32.57
CA TRP A 328 3.06 25.83 31.18
C TRP A 328 1.68 26.48 30.98
N SER A 329 0.73 26.23 31.89
CA SER A 329 -0.56 26.94 31.92
C SER A 329 -0.47 28.37 32.52
N LYS A 330 0.69 28.77 33.04
CA LYS A 330 0.93 30.11 33.62
C LYS A 330 1.39 31.09 32.54
N PRO A 331 1.33 32.44 32.82
CA PRO A 331 1.82 33.43 31.88
C PRO A 331 3.28 33.15 31.46
N ALA A 332 3.60 33.33 30.18
CA ALA A 332 4.91 33.01 29.65
C ALA A 332 6.09 33.68 30.38
N ALA A 333 5.87 34.91 30.90
CA ALA A 333 6.88 35.63 31.63
C ALA A 333 7.21 34.99 33.01
N GLU A 334 6.32 34.22 33.59
CA GLU A 334 6.49 33.58 34.89
C GLU A 334 7.06 32.15 34.78
N GLN A 335 6.93 31.51 33.61
CA GLN A 335 7.28 30.10 33.40
C GLN A 335 8.73 29.78 33.77
N PRO A 336 9.77 30.56 33.39
CA PRO A 336 11.15 30.24 33.71
C PRO A 336 11.46 30.20 35.22
N GLU A 337 10.89 31.11 35.98
CA GLU A 337 11.11 31.13 37.42
C GLU A 337 10.33 30.02 38.12
N LEU A 338 9.12 29.72 37.69
CA LEU A 338 8.32 28.60 38.19
C LEU A 338 8.99 27.24 37.90
N GLU A 339 9.52 27.07 36.72
CA GLU A 339 10.25 25.84 36.33
C GLU A 339 11.51 25.66 37.17
N LYS A 340 12.29 26.74 37.34
CA LYS A 340 13.50 26.73 38.17
C LYS A 340 13.19 26.41 39.63
N ALA A 341 12.16 27.03 40.23
CA ALA A 341 11.73 26.76 41.59
C ALA A 341 11.27 25.30 41.76
N TRP A 342 10.48 24.79 40.79
CA TRP A 342 10.01 23.43 40.84
C TRP A 342 11.15 22.41 40.69
N LEU A 343 12.11 22.64 39.80
CA LEU A 343 13.31 21.80 39.65
C LEU A 343 14.19 21.81 40.94
N GLN A 344 14.27 22.94 41.66
CA GLN A 344 14.98 23.00 42.94
C GLN A 344 14.28 22.19 44.02
N GLU A 345 12.94 22.24 44.07
CA GLU A 345 12.13 21.43 44.97
C GLU A 345 12.34 19.94 44.70
N LEU A 346 12.24 19.52 43.43
CA LEU A 346 12.44 18.14 43.00
C LEU A 346 13.86 17.63 43.32
N ASN A 347 14.90 18.44 43.07
CA ASN A 347 16.28 18.04 43.36
C ASN A 347 16.55 17.90 44.85
N LYS A 348 15.82 18.64 45.71
CA LYS A 348 15.92 18.55 47.17
C LYS A 348 15.25 17.25 47.67
N GLU A 349 14.12 16.89 47.08
CA GLU A 349 13.34 15.72 47.47
C GLU A 349 13.91 14.44 46.85
N TYR A 350 14.36 14.54 45.59
CA TYR A 350 14.89 13.42 44.75
C TYR A 350 16.28 13.79 44.23
N PRO A 351 17.37 13.67 45.05
CA PRO A 351 18.71 14.06 44.61
C PRO A 351 19.22 13.18 43.43
N VAL A 352 19.62 13.82 42.36
CA VAL A 352 20.11 13.15 41.14
C VAL A 352 21.63 13.11 41.09
N THR A 353 22.22 11.92 40.92
CA THR A 353 23.65 11.73 40.68
C THR A 353 23.91 11.38 39.22
N ILE A 354 24.68 12.21 38.49
CA ILE A 354 24.97 11.99 37.08
C ILE A 354 26.36 11.33 36.92
N ASN A 355 26.39 10.17 36.28
CA ASN A 355 27.64 9.54 35.88
C ASN A 355 28.16 10.14 34.55
N TRP A 356 28.87 11.26 34.66
CA TRP A 356 29.41 12.01 33.53
C TRP A 356 30.38 11.19 32.65
N LYS A 357 31.07 10.17 33.21
CA LYS A 357 31.97 9.30 32.44
C LYS A 357 31.19 8.39 31.50
N LEU A 358 30.04 7.89 31.94
CA LEU A 358 29.17 7.05 31.12
C LEU A 358 28.46 7.90 30.07
N LEU A 359 27.93 9.04 30.44
CA LEU A 359 27.22 9.95 29.53
C LEU A 359 28.10 10.43 28.36
N LYS A 360 29.39 10.67 28.60
CA LYS A 360 30.35 11.02 27.53
C LYS A 360 30.62 9.87 26.54
N LYS A 361 30.43 8.62 26.95
CA LYS A 361 30.56 7.45 26.05
C LYS A 361 29.34 7.24 25.15
N LEU A 362 28.17 7.72 25.54
CA LEU A 362 26.93 7.63 24.75
C LEU A 362 26.83 8.70 23.64
N LYS A 363 27.71 9.70 23.64
CA LYS A 363 27.80 10.75 22.62
C LYS A 363 28.65 10.36 21.39
N LYS A 364 29.06 9.11 21.27
CA LYS A 364 29.67 8.54 20.05
C LYS A 364 28.68 7.55 19.43
#